data_ca745cf6069b10a8d99dd3b1f55cd3f5
#
_entry.id   ca745cf6069b10a8d99dd3b1f55cd3f5
#
_cell.length_a   1.000
_cell.length_b   1.000
_cell.length_c   1.000
_cell.angle_alpha   90.00
_cell.angle_beta   90.00
_cell.angle_gamma   90.00
#
_symmetry.space_group_name_H-M   'P 1'
#
loop_
_entity.id
_entity.type
_entity.pdbx_description
1 polymer ?
#
loop_
_entity_poly.entity_id
_entity_poly.type
_entity_poly.pdbx_seq_one_letter_code
_entity_poly.pdbx_strand_id
1 'polypeptide(L)'
;MVAEKQSKFKWGMAVDIDACNGCQACVIACQSENNIPINTEDNFKDARGIEWIRVERYWEGEFPNVKAKFIPILCMHCDNAPCEPVCPVYASYHTVEGLNVQIYNRCVGTRYCANGCPYLVRFFNYWEPEWPESFQNHLNPDVTVRSRGIMEKCSMCIQRIRRGTRNAKRDKREVVDGDISPACVQACPTDALVFGNQKDPESRINKMKNDKRSYTLLDHLKTNSNVWYLAKVDPDIEACLLYKSDAADE
;
A
#
# COMPACT_ATOMS: atom_id res chain seq x y z
N MET A 1 -21.78 5.90 -24.80
CA MET A 1 -21.17 4.96 -23.88
C MET A 1 -19.81 4.60 -24.45
N VAL A 2 -18.73 5.08 -23.85
CA VAL A 2 -17.37 4.69 -24.23
C VAL A 2 -17.19 3.27 -23.70
N ALA A 3 -16.92 2.31 -24.59
CA ALA A 3 -16.65 0.93 -24.19
C ALA A 3 -15.52 0.95 -23.16
N GLU A 4 -15.79 0.48 -21.95
CA GLU A 4 -14.80 0.31 -20.90
C GLU A 4 -13.70 -0.59 -21.45
N LYS A 5 -12.55 0.01 -21.70
CA LYS A 5 -11.37 -0.73 -22.18
C LYS A 5 -10.89 -1.60 -21.03
N GLN A 6 -11.30 -2.87 -21.03
CA GLN A 6 -10.85 -3.81 -20.00
C GLN A 6 -9.34 -3.99 -20.11
N SER A 7 -8.61 -3.60 -19.06
CA SER A 7 -7.18 -3.87 -18.97
C SER A 7 -6.92 -5.36 -18.75
N LYS A 8 -5.80 -5.87 -19.29
CA LYS A 8 -5.27 -7.22 -18.94
C LYS A 8 -4.80 -7.31 -17.50
N PHE A 9 -4.54 -6.16 -16.85
CA PHE A 9 -4.00 -6.08 -15.50
C PHE A 9 -5.04 -5.55 -14.52
N LYS A 10 -5.00 -6.06 -13.30
CA LYS A 10 -5.57 -5.48 -12.10
C LYS A 10 -4.54 -5.60 -11.00
N TRP A 11 -3.90 -4.49 -10.66
CA TRP A 11 -2.83 -4.49 -9.67
C TRP A 11 -3.37 -4.55 -8.25
N GLY A 12 -2.62 -5.22 -7.38
CA GLY A 12 -2.94 -5.30 -5.96
C GLY A 12 -1.72 -5.69 -5.13
N MET A 13 -1.91 -5.71 -3.83
CA MET A 13 -0.87 -6.06 -2.87
C MET A 13 -1.41 -7.01 -1.81
N ALA A 14 -0.58 -7.91 -1.31
CA ALA A 14 -0.85 -8.72 -0.15
C ALA A 14 0.20 -8.45 0.93
N VAL A 15 -0.21 -8.49 2.19
CA VAL A 15 0.62 -8.24 3.36
C VAL A 15 0.49 -9.41 4.32
N ASP A 16 1.56 -10.16 4.52
CA ASP A 16 1.59 -11.20 5.56
C ASP A 16 2.03 -10.60 6.89
N ILE A 17 1.08 -10.49 7.81
CA ILE A 17 1.33 -9.94 9.16
C ILE A 17 2.21 -10.87 9.97
N ASP A 18 2.17 -12.15 9.71
CA ASP A 18 2.98 -13.13 10.41
C ASP A 18 4.47 -13.02 10.06
N ALA A 19 4.76 -12.77 8.78
CA ALA A 19 6.12 -12.53 8.29
C ALA A 19 6.65 -11.13 8.63
N CYS A 20 5.78 -10.14 8.94
CA CYS A 20 6.20 -8.77 9.22
C CYS A 20 6.86 -8.64 10.59
N ASN A 21 8.13 -8.24 10.62
CA ASN A 21 8.91 -8.00 11.84
C ASN A 21 8.95 -6.52 12.29
N GLY A 22 8.28 -5.62 11.56
CA GLY A 22 8.20 -4.20 11.92
C GLY A 22 9.48 -3.38 11.67
N CYS A 23 10.41 -3.83 10.84
CA CYS A 23 11.72 -3.18 10.61
C CYS A 23 11.66 -1.82 9.91
N GLN A 24 10.50 -1.43 9.35
CA GLN A 24 10.26 -0.17 8.63
C GLN A 24 11.10 0.05 7.36
N ALA A 25 11.81 -0.95 6.85
CA ALA A 25 12.55 -0.83 5.59
C ALA A 25 11.64 -0.41 4.41
N CYS A 26 10.40 -0.89 4.39
CA CYS A 26 9.38 -0.50 3.42
C CYS A 26 9.02 1.01 3.48
N VAL A 27 9.02 1.61 4.67
CA VAL A 27 8.75 3.04 4.88
C VAL A 27 9.86 3.88 4.27
N ILE A 28 11.12 3.60 4.63
CA ILE A 28 12.28 4.33 4.12
C ILE A 28 12.42 4.17 2.61
N ALA A 29 12.25 2.95 2.09
CA ALA A 29 12.29 2.71 0.65
C ALA A 29 11.19 3.47 -0.10
N CYS A 30 9.98 3.57 0.48
CA CYS A 30 8.89 4.35 -0.09
C CYS A 30 9.20 5.85 -0.10
N GLN A 31 9.77 6.39 0.97
CA GLN A 31 10.15 7.79 1.09
C GLN A 31 11.19 8.17 0.03
N SER A 32 12.26 7.37 -0.09
CA SER A 32 13.31 7.58 -1.08
C SER A 32 12.81 7.46 -2.52
N GLU A 33 12.09 6.38 -2.85
CA GLU A 33 11.60 6.12 -4.21
C GLU A 33 10.62 7.17 -4.71
N ASN A 34 9.77 7.69 -3.82
CA ASN A 34 8.64 8.54 -4.19
C ASN A 34 8.85 10.03 -3.85
N ASN A 35 10.07 10.45 -3.57
CA ASN A 35 10.40 11.84 -3.21
C ASN A 35 9.45 12.39 -2.14
N ILE A 36 9.19 11.60 -1.09
CA ILE A 36 8.35 12.03 0.02
C ILE A 36 9.15 13.02 0.88
N PRO A 37 8.57 14.16 1.28
CA PRO A 37 9.26 15.14 2.11
C PRO A 37 9.79 14.55 3.42
N ILE A 38 10.91 15.07 3.89
CA ILE A 38 11.45 14.70 5.20
C ILE A 38 10.53 15.26 6.28
N ASN A 39 10.00 14.38 7.12
CA ASN A 39 9.18 14.77 8.26
C ASN A 39 10.08 15.20 9.42
N THR A 40 9.76 16.33 10.04
CA THR A 40 10.36 16.75 11.31
C THR A 40 9.55 16.22 12.49
N GLU A 41 10.11 16.25 13.69
CA GLU A 41 9.41 15.88 14.91
C GLU A 41 8.15 16.77 15.13
N ASP A 42 8.25 18.05 14.82
CA ASP A 42 7.13 19.00 14.94
C ASP A 42 6.00 18.66 13.96
N ASN A 43 6.32 18.20 12.73
CA ASN A 43 5.32 17.74 11.79
C ASN A 43 4.52 16.54 12.34
N PHE A 44 5.18 15.62 13.06
CA PHE A 44 4.48 14.51 13.71
C PHE A 44 3.63 14.97 14.90
N LYS A 45 4.13 15.87 15.74
CA LYS A 45 3.37 16.45 16.87
C LYS A 45 2.10 17.17 16.40
N ASP A 46 2.19 17.85 15.25
CA ASP A 46 1.08 18.55 14.61
C ASP A 46 0.16 17.63 13.78
N ALA A 47 0.38 16.32 13.78
CA ALA A 47 -0.33 15.34 12.95
C ALA A 47 -0.25 15.66 11.44
N ARG A 48 0.87 16.21 10.98
CA ARG A 48 1.12 16.62 9.59
C ARG A 48 2.16 15.75 8.88
N GLY A 49 2.66 14.70 9.52
CA GLY A 49 3.61 13.76 8.94
C GLY A 49 3.07 13.13 7.65
N ILE A 50 3.95 12.96 6.64
CA ILE A 50 3.60 12.37 5.35
C ILE A 50 4.28 11.00 5.25
N GLU A 51 3.47 9.93 5.25
CA GLU A 51 3.94 8.55 5.16
C GLU A 51 3.02 7.74 4.27
N TRP A 52 3.40 7.52 3.00
CA TRP A 52 2.57 6.76 2.07
C TRP A 52 2.38 5.30 2.48
N ILE A 53 3.30 4.76 3.24
CA ILE A 53 3.20 3.51 3.98
C ILE A 53 3.71 3.78 5.40
N ARG A 54 2.99 3.31 6.40
CA ARG A 54 3.40 3.32 7.80
C ARG A 54 3.26 1.92 8.38
N VAL A 55 4.03 1.61 9.40
CA VAL A 55 3.93 0.33 10.13
C VAL A 55 3.35 0.62 11.50
N GLU A 56 2.10 0.25 11.69
CA GLU A 56 1.44 0.35 12.99
C GLU A 56 1.90 -0.78 13.90
N ARG A 57 2.07 -0.47 15.17
CA ARG A 57 2.54 -1.41 16.19
C ARG A 57 1.48 -1.52 17.28
N TYR A 58 1.04 -2.74 17.53
CA TYR A 58 0.09 -3.09 18.57
C TYR A 58 0.74 -3.99 19.60
N TRP A 59 0.47 -3.70 20.87
CA TRP A 59 0.95 -4.48 21.99
C TRP A 59 -0.18 -5.34 22.56
N GLU A 60 0.10 -6.60 22.86
CA GLU A 60 -0.81 -7.53 23.51
C GLU A 60 -0.14 -8.17 24.73
N GLY A 61 -0.94 -8.49 25.75
CA GLY A 61 -0.46 -9.09 26.99
C GLY A 61 0.07 -8.07 28.00
N GLU A 62 0.53 -8.58 29.14
CA GLU A 62 1.11 -7.81 30.24
C GLU A 62 2.56 -8.25 30.49
N PHE A 63 3.38 -7.33 30.97
CA PHE A 63 4.77 -7.63 31.31
C PHE A 63 4.84 -8.78 32.34
N PRO A 64 5.71 -9.81 32.17
CA PRO A 64 6.76 -9.93 31.16
C PRO A 64 6.32 -10.57 29.80
N ASN A 65 5.07 -11.00 29.67
CA ASN A 65 4.57 -11.76 28.51
C ASN A 65 3.94 -10.85 27.46
N VAL A 66 4.69 -9.85 26.98
CA VAL A 66 4.21 -8.89 25.99
C VAL A 66 4.53 -9.37 24.58
N LYS A 67 3.53 -9.37 23.69
CA LYS A 67 3.69 -9.65 22.25
C LYS A 67 3.47 -8.36 21.44
N ALA A 68 4.23 -8.16 20.37
CA ALA A 68 4.03 -7.06 19.44
C ALA A 68 3.50 -7.58 18.09
N LYS A 69 2.51 -6.87 17.52
CA LYS A 69 2.02 -7.08 16.16
C LYS A 69 2.33 -5.86 15.33
N PHE A 70 2.77 -6.07 14.09
CA PHE A 70 3.13 -5.00 13.15
C PHE A 70 2.24 -5.10 11.93
N ILE A 71 1.59 -3.99 11.58
CA ILE A 71 0.66 -3.94 10.45
C ILE A 71 1.09 -2.81 9.51
N PRO A 72 1.68 -3.12 8.35
CA PRO A 72 1.93 -2.13 7.31
C PRO A 72 0.62 -1.60 6.74
N ILE A 73 0.40 -0.29 6.82
CA ILE A 73 -0.79 0.39 6.30
C ILE A 73 -0.39 1.33 5.17
N LEU A 74 -1.05 1.18 4.04
CA LEU A 74 -0.87 2.00 2.83
C LEU A 74 -2.22 2.28 2.17
N CYS A 75 -2.25 2.98 1.03
CA CYS A 75 -3.49 3.14 0.29
C CYS A 75 -4.02 1.79 -0.19
N MET A 76 -5.28 1.49 0.12
CA MET A 76 -5.94 0.23 -0.22
C MET A 76 -6.34 0.14 -1.69
N HIS A 77 -6.18 1.21 -2.48
CA HIS A 77 -6.61 1.27 -3.89
C HIS A 77 -8.00 0.66 -4.11
N CYS A 78 -8.94 1.10 -3.27
CA CYS A 78 -10.31 0.59 -3.23
C CYS A 78 -11.01 0.68 -4.59
N ASP A 79 -11.75 -0.35 -5.01
CA ASP A 79 -12.59 -0.28 -6.22
C ASP A 79 -13.76 0.69 -6.00
N ASN A 80 -14.34 0.70 -4.80
CA ASN A 80 -15.36 1.66 -4.38
C ASN A 80 -14.72 2.74 -3.50
N ALA A 81 -13.89 3.57 -4.09
CA ALA A 81 -13.06 4.53 -3.35
C ALA A 81 -13.85 5.76 -2.90
N PRO A 82 -14.15 5.93 -1.60
CA PRO A 82 -14.91 7.08 -1.09
C PRO A 82 -14.18 8.41 -1.25
N CYS A 83 -12.89 8.38 -1.52
CA CYS A 83 -12.08 9.57 -1.79
C CYS A 83 -12.26 10.14 -3.22
N GLU A 84 -12.90 9.42 -4.14
CA GLU A 84 -13.11 9.88 -5.52
C GLU A 84 -14.31 10.83 -5.65
N PRO A 85 -15.53 10.46 -5.20
CA PRO A 85 -16.71 11.31 -5.39
C PRO A 85 -16.63 12.63 -4.62
N VAL A 86 -15.83 12.72 -3.58
CA VAL A 86 -15.68 13.95 -2.78
C VAL A 86 -14.65 14.93 -3.35
N CYS A 87 -13.95 14.56 -4.44
CA CYS A 87 -12.97 15.43 -5.05
C CYS A 87 -13.63 16.39 -6.05
N PRO A 88 -13.67 17.72 -5.78
CA PRO A 88 -14.41 18.66 -6.62
C PRO A 88 -13.80 18.85 -8.01
N VAL A 89 -12.53 18.48 -8.19
CA VAL A 89 -11.78 18.66 -9.45
C VAL A 89 -11.41 17.32 -10.10
N TYR A 90 -11.95 16.23 -9.60
CA TYR A 90 -11.66 14.88 -10.09
C TYR A 90 -10.16 14.59 -10.19
N ALA A 91 -9.40 15.06 -9.20
CA ALA A 91 -7.97 14.77 -9.09
C ALA A 91 -7.70 13.36 -8.53
N SER A 92 -8.67 12.79 -7.81
CA SER A 92 -8.65 11.40 -7.35
C SER A 92 -9.56 10.58 -8.24
N TYR A 93 -9.04 9.55 -8.90
CA TYR A 93 -9.80 8.74 -9.85
C TYR A 93 -9.24 7.33 -10.00
N HIS A 94 -10.01 6.45 -10.63
CA HIS A 94 -9.65 5.07 -10.91
C HIS A 94 -9.02 4.91 -12.29
N THR A 95 -7.95 4.12 -12.37
CA THR A 95 -7.39 3.68 -13.64
C THR A 95 -8.04 2.38 -14.11
N VAL A 96 -7.95 2.10 -15.39
CA VAL A 96 -8.43 0.83 -15.98
C VAL A 96 -7.69 -0.41 -15.44
N GLU A 97 -6.57 -0.21 -14.77
CA GLU A 97 -5.76 -1.25 -14.14
C GLU A 97 -6.06 -1.44 -12.63
N GLY A 98 -7.14 -0.83 -12.14
CA GLY A 98 -7.58 -0.97 -10.76
C GLY A 98 -6.84 -0.10 -9.74
N LEU A 99 -6.06 0.89 -10.18
CA LEU A 99 -5.37 1.78 -9.28
C LEU A 99 -6.19 3.04 -9.00
N ASN A 100 -6.44 3.35 -7.73
CA ASN A 100 -6.85 4.68 -7.34
C ASN A 100 -5.63 5.60 -7.37
N VAL A 101 -5.66 6.65 -8.17
CA VAL A 101 -4.54 7.57 -8.37
C VAL A 101 -4.89 9.00 -7.98
N GLN A 102 -3.85 9.82 -7.80
CA GLN A 102 -3.95 11.25 -7.53
C GLN A 102 -3.24 12.02 -8.64
N ILE A 103 -3.97 12.91 -9.33
CA ILE A 103 -3.37 13.83 -10.31
C ILE A 103 -3.01 15.11 -9.56
N TYR A 104 -1.72 15.28 -9.32
CA TYR A 104 -1.20 16.39 -8.53
C TYR A 104 -1.54 17.76 -9.13
N ASN A 105 -1.38 17.92 -10.44
CA ASN A 105 -1.64 19.18 -11.16
C ASN A 105 -3.12 19.59 -11.18
N ARG A 106 -4.05 18.70 -10.88
CA ARG A 106 -5.48 19.02 -10.73
C ARG A 106 -5.86 19.33 -9.28
N CYS A 107 -5.04 18.91 -8.34
CA CYS A 107 -5.37 19.02 -6.92
C CYS A 107 -5.37 20.49 -6.47
N VAL A 108 -6.50 20.94 -5.93
CA VAL A 108 -6.67 22.28 -5.33
C VAL A 108 -6.64 22.26 -3.81
N GLY A 109 -6.33 21.12 -3.19
CA GLY A 109 -6.06 21.00 -1.77
C GLY A 109 -7.27 21.11 -0.83
N THR A 110 -8.48 20.79 -1.30
CA THR A 110 -9.69 20.83 -0.44
C THR A 110 -9.68 19.82 0.71
N ARG A 111 -8.85 18.80 0.65
CA ARG A 111 -8.66 17.73 1.66
C ARG A 111 -9.87 16.83 1.92
N TYR A 112 -10.99 17.00 1.24
CA TYR A 112 -12.16 16.12 1.40
C TYR A 112 -11.85 14.65 1.15
N CYS A 113 -10.92 14.36 0.24
CA CYS A 113 -10.48 12.99 -0.01
C CYS A 113 -9.73 12.36 1.17
N ALA A 114 -9.07 13.16 2.03
CA ALA A 114 -8.49 12.67 3.28
C ALA A 114 -9.59 12.34 4.29
N ASN A 115 -10.58 13.24 4.45
CA ASN A 115 -11.70 13.03 5.36
C ASN A 115 -12.57 11.84 4.94
N GLY A 116 -12.71 11.61 3.62
CA GLY A 116 -13.45 10.46 3.09
C GLY A 116 -12.68 9.14 3.12
N CYS A 117 -11.39 9.14 3.48
CA CYS A 117 -10.59 7.92 3.51
C CYS A 117 -10.65 7.24 4.89
N PRO A 118 -11.30 6.07 5.04
CA PRO A 118 -11.39 5.41 6.34
C PRO A 118 -10.06 4.85 6.85
N TYR A 119 -9.07 4.71 5.96
CA TYR A 119 -7.75 4.17 6.29
C TYR A 119 -6.72 5.24 6.68
N LEU A 120 -7.06 6.53 6.58
CA LEU A 120 -6.20 7.68 6.90
C LEU A 120 -4.85 7.64 6.17
N VAL A 121 -4.88 7.35 4.86
CA VAL A 121 -3.69 7.16 4.02
C VAL A 121 -3.59 8.19 2.89
N ARG A 122 -4.14 9.35 3.11
CA ARG A 122 -4.06 10.51 2.21
C ARG A 122 -3.53 11.70 2.97
N PHE A 123 -2.40 12.24 2.50
CA PHE A 123 -1.61 13.25 3.21
C PHE A 123 -1.66 14.56 2.46
N PHE A 124 -1.67 15.66 3.19
CA PHE A 124 -1.68 17.00 2.63
C PHE A 124 -0.32 17.67 2.87
N ASN A 125 0.23 18.27 1.82
CA ASN A 125 1.47 19.04 1.91
C ASN A 125 1.19 20.42 2.54
N TYR A 126 1.53 20.57 3.82
CA TYR A 126 1.38 21.82 4.56
C TYR A 126 2.55 22.79 4.34
N TRP A 127 3.69 22.29 3.87
CA TRP A 127 4.91 23.08 3.63
C TRP A 127 5.46 22.82 2.25
N GLU A 128 6.37 23.68 1.78
CA GLU A 128 7.15 23.40 0.59
C GLU A 128 8.24 22.37 0.92
N PRO A 129 8.35 21.29 0.18
CA PRO A 129 9.35 20.27 0.45
C PRO A 129 10.77 20.79 0.21
N GLU A 130 11.63 20.61 1.20
CA GLU A 130 13.03 20.95 1.12
C GLU A 130 13.88 19.74 1.50
N TRP A 131 14.99 19.55 0.77
CA TRP A 131 15.99 18.55 1.08
C TRP A 131 17.34 19.22 1.28
N PRO A 132 18.17 18.72 2.21
CA PRO A 132 19.58 19.15 2.30
C PRO A 132 20.27 18.99 0.95
N GLU A 133 21.23 19.86 0.67
CA GLU A 133 21.94 19.88 -0.63
C GLU A 133 22.53 18.49 -0.98
N SER A 134 23.06 17.79 0.01
CA SER A 134 23.60 16.42 -0.14
C SER A 134 22.55 15.38 -0.62
N PHE A 135 21.24 15.61 -0.37
CA PHE A 135 20.17 14.71 -0.78
C PHE A 135 19.53 15.06 -2.13
N GLN A 136 19.83 16.21 -2.72
CA GLN A 136 19.23 16.61 -4.00
C GLN A 136 19.54 15.62 -5.13
N ASN A 137 20.74 15.03 -5.12
CA ASN A 137 21.14 14.02 -6.10
C ASN A 137 20.47 12.65 -5.89
N HIS A 138 19.79 12.43 -4.76
CA HIS A 138 19.05 11.20 -4.47
C HIS A 138 17.57 11.26 -4.90
N LEU A 139 17.09 12.44 -5.31
CA LEU A 139 15.73 12.58 -5.78
C LEU A 139 15.51 11.75 -7.05
N ASN A 140 14.41 10.97 -7.04
CA ASN A 140 14.04 10.14 -8.18
C ASN A 140 13.50 11.02 -9.32
N PRO A 141 14.17 11.07 -10.48
CA PRO A 141 13.76 11.92 -11.60
C PRO A 141 12.44 11.45 -12.26
N ASP A 142 12.05 10.19 -12.06
CA ASP A 142 10.79 9.63 -12.60
C ASP A 142 9.56 10.02 -11.75
N VAL A 143 9.75 10.66 -10.60
CA VAL A 143 8.70 11.01 -9.65
C VAL A 143 8.68 12.51 -9.39
N THR A 144 7.55 13.14 -9.69
CA THR A 144 7.37 14.58 -9.42
C THR A 144 7.45 14.88 -7.92
N VAL A 145 8.20 15.89 -7.54
CA VAL A 145 8.12 16.51 -6.22
C VAL A 145 6.81 17.28 -6.15
N ARG A 146 6.05 17.09 -5.06
CA ARG A 146 4.74 17.75 -4.87
C ARG A 146 4.94 18.99 -4.01
N SER A 147 4.40 20.10 -4.48
CA SER A 147 4.47 21.38 -3.78
C SER A 147 3.48 21.45 -2.61
N ARG A 148 3.59 22.50 -1.82
CA ARG A 148 2.61 22.85 -0.80
C ARG A 148 1.20 22.94 -1.39
N GLY A 149 0.19 22.53 -0.62
CA GLY A 149 -1.22 22.65 -0.99
C GLY A 149 -1.78 21.46 -1.78
N ILE A 150 -1.01 20.40 -1.98
CA ILE A 150 -1.39 19.22 -2.78
C ILE A 150 -1.58 18.01 -1.86
N MET A 151 -2.51 17.13 -2.23
CA MET A 151 -2.72 15.84 -1.56
C MET A 151 -1.80 14.79 -2.15
N GLU A 152 -1.21 13.98 -1.28
CA GLU A 152 -0.36 12.84 -1.64
C GLU A 152 -0.90 11.52 -1.12
N LYS A 153 -0.53 10.42 -1.76
CA LYS A 153 -0.82 9.06 -1.30
C LYS A 153 0.01 8.04 -2.05
N CYS A 154 0.05 6.81 -1.55
CA CYS A 154 0.66 5.68 -2.25
C CYS A 154 0.07 5.51 -3.66
N SER A 155 0.94 5.35 -4.66
CA SER A 155 0.62 5.12 -6.07
C SER A 155 0.92 3.67 -6.51
N MET A 156 1.29 2.77 -5.58
CA MET A 156 1.90 1.46 -5.86
C MET A 156 3.13 1.59 -6.79
N CYS A 157 3.89 2.68 -6.64
CA CYS A 157 5.05 3.00 -7.47
C CYS A 157 4.73 2.94 -8.96
N ILE A 158 3.75 3.75 -9.41
CA ILE A 158 3.26 3.77 -10.80
C ILE A 158 4.40 3.93 -11.82
N GLN A 159 5.49 4.62 -11.48
CA GLN A 159 6.70 4.75 -12.29
C GLN A 159 7.35 3.39 -12.54
N ARG A 160 7.40 2.52 -11.52
CA ARG A 160 7.94 1.15 -11.64
C ARG A 160 7.00 0.24 -12.45
N ILE A 161 5.69 0.37 -12.27
CA ILE A 161 4.69 -0.35 -13.07
C ILE A 161 4.86 0.01 -14.54
N ARG A 162 4.95 1.32 -14.86
CA ARG A 162 5.16 1.80 -16.23
C ARG A 162 6.50 1.35 -16.81
N ARG A 163 7.57 1.34 -16.00
CA ARG A 163 8.90 0.87 -16.42
C ARG A 163 8.87 -0.64 -16.74
N GLY A 164 8.35 -1.47 -15.85
CA GLY A 164 8.24 -2.91 -16.07
C GLY A 164 7.39 -3.27 -17.28
N THR A 165 6.22 -2.65 -17.44
CA THR A 165 5.35 -2.84 -18.60
C THR A 165 6.04 -2.41 -19.91
N ARG A 166 6.77 -1.29 -19.90
CA ARG A 166 7.53 -0.80 -21.07
C ARG A 166 8.67 -1.74 -21.43
N ASN A 167 9.39 -2.28 -20.45
CA ASN A 167 10.48 -3.22 -20.65
C ASN A 167 9.95 -4.53 -21.26
N ALA A 168 8.90 -5.12 -20.71
CA ALA A 168 8.27 -6.30 -21.26
C ALA A 168 7.82 -6.09 -22.72
N LYS A 169 7.20 -4.93 -23.02
CA LYS A 169 6.82 -4.57 -24.37
C LYS A 169 8.01 -4.44 -25.33
N ARG A 170 9.11 -3.82 -24.88
CA ARG A 170 10.36 -3.71 -25.65
C ARG A 170 10.92 -5.09 -25.97
N ASP A 171 10.88 -6.00 -25.00
CA ASP A 171 11.38 -7.36 -25.11
C ASP A 171 10.36 -8.29 -25.82
N LYS A 172 9.25 -7.74 -26.35
CA LYS A 172 8.18 -8.45 -27.06
C LYS A 172 7.59 -9.64 -26.30
N ARG A 173 7.47 -9.51 -24.98
CA ARG A 173 6.88 -10.50 -24.08
C ARG A 173 5.76 -9.89 -23.23
N GLU A 174 4.99 -10.74 -22.60
CA GLU A 174 4.04 -10.30 -21.58
C GLU A 174 4.75 -10.03 -20.24
N VAL A 175 4.10 -9.21 -19.41
CA VAL A 175 4.54 -8.97 -18.02
C VAL A 175 4.22 -10.24 -17.22
N VAL A 176 5.22 -10.79 -16.54
CA VAL A 176 5.07 -11.95 -15.66
C VAL A 176 5.19 -11.51 -14.18
N ASP A 177 4.74 -12.38 -13.28
CA ASP A 177 4.84 -12.15 -11.84
C ASP A 177 6.31 -11.95 -11.43
N GLY A 178 6.58 -10.89 -10.67
CA GLY A 178 7.94 -10.50 -10.27
C GLY A 178 8.63 -9.46 -11.17
N ASP A 179 8.17 -9.22 -12.40
CA ASP A 179 8.74 -8.18 -13.29
C ASP A 179 8.60 -6.76 -12.72
N ILE A 180 7.58 -6.55 -11.93
CA ILE A 180 7.24 -5.28 -11.32
C ILE A 180 7.25 -5.44 -9.80
N SER A 181 8.14 -4.71 -9.16
CA SER A 181 8.25 -4.68 -7.70
C SER A 181 8.23 -3.24 -7.21
N PRO A 182 7.19 -2.80 -6.48
CA PRO A 182 7.20 -1.54 -5.74
C PRO A 182 8.39 -1.47 -4.77
N ALA A 183 8.84 -0.26 -4.43
CA ALA A 183 10.01 -0.08 -3.58
C ALA A 183 9.86 -0.74 -2.20
N CYS A 184 8.67 -0.66 -1.60
CA CYS A 184 8.36 -1.28 -0.32
C CYS A 184 8.42 -2.82 -0.36
N VAL A 185 7.99 -3.43 -1.48
CA VAL A 185 8.08 -4.88 -1.70
C VAL A 185 9.54 -5.29 -1.87
N GLN A 186 10.28 -4.60 -2.72
CA GLN A 186 11.70 -4.89 -2.97
C GLN A 186 12.57 -4.79 -1.71
N ALA A 187 12.25 -3.84 -0.82
CA ALA A 187 13.02 -3.59 0.39
C ALA A 187 12.60 -4.47 1.58
N CYS A 188 11.54 -5.26 1.46
CA CYS A 188 11.06 -6.09 2.55
C CYS A 188 11.97 -7.30 2.77
N PRO A 189 12.70 -7.41 3.90
CA PRO A 189 13.67 -8.47 4.12
C PRO A 189 13.02 -9.83 4.43
N THR A 190 11.74 -9.83 4.75
CA THR A 190 10.98 -11.04 5.13
C THR A 190 9.95 -11.44 4.08
N ASP A 191 9.93 -10.77 2.92
CA ASP A 191 8.94 -10.96 1.86
C ASP A 191 7.47 -10.86 2.34
N ALA A 192 7.25 -10.12 3.43
CA ALA A 192 5.91 -9.90 3.99
C ALA A 192 4.98 -9.13 3.05
N LEU A 193 5.52 -8.38 2.08
CA LEU A 193 4.78 -7.61 1.09
C LEU A 193 4.90 -8.28 -0.28
N VAL A 194 3.77 -8.57 -0.92
CA VAL A 194 3.71 -9.15 -2.26
C VAL A 194 2.84 -8.29 -3.16
N PHE A 195 3.36 -7.92 -4.32
CA PHE A 195 2.64 -7.16 -5.34
C PHE A 195 2.47 -8.00 -6.59
N GLY A 196 1.34 -7.84 -7.30
CA GLY A 196 1.13 -8.59 -8.54
C GLY A 196 -0.17 -8.28 -9.26
N ASN A 197 -0.40 -9.01 -10.35
CA ASN A 197 -1.62 -8.93 -11.15
C ASN A 197 -2.68 -9.89 -10.60
N GLN A 198 -3.77 -9.36 -10.09
CA GLN A 198 -4.89 -10.15 -9.57
C GLN A 198 -5.65 -10.95 -10.65
N LYS A 199 -5.49 -10.60 -11.93
CA LYS A 199 -6.10 -11.33 -13.05
C LYS A 199 -5.29 -12.54 -13.50
N ASP A 200 -4.07 -12.69 -13.01
CA ASP A 200 -3.23 -13.85 -13.27
C ASP A 200 -3.43 -14.90 -12.15
N PRO A 201 -4.08 -16.03 -12.43
CA PRO A 201 -4.37 -17.05 -11.42
C PRO A 201 -3.11 -17.64 -10.75
N GLU A 202 -2.00 -17.69 -11.47
CA GLU A 202 -0.76 -18.26 -10.98
C GLU A 202 0.11 -17.28 -10.18
N SER A 203 -0.25 -16.00 -10.18
CA SER A 203 0.50 -14.97 -9.46
C SER A 203 0.53 -15.23 -7.96
N ARG A 204 1.64 -14.84 -7.33
CA ARG A 204 1.81 -14.95 -5.86
C ARG A 204 0.70 -14.21 -5.10
N ILE A 205 0.27 -13.06 -5.60
CA ILE A 205 -0.79 -12.29 -4.95
C ILE A 205 -2.12 -13.05 -4.94
N ASN A 206 -2.46 -13.79 -6.01
CA ASN A 206 -3.69 -14.58 -6.03
C ASN A 206 -3.64 -15.77 -5.07
N LYS A 207 -2.48 -16.41 -4.93
CA LYS A 207 -2.28 -17.47 -3.93
C LYS A 207 -2.51 -16.92 -2.51
N MET A 208 -1.93 -15.76 -2.18
CA MET A 208 -2.12 -15.13 -0.88
C MET A 208 -3.56 -14.63 -0.67
N LYS A 209 -4.18 -14.04 -1.69
CA LYS A 209 -5.58 -13.59 -1.63
C LYS A 209 -6.56 -14.72 -1.32
N ASN A 210 -6.30 -15.91 -1.84
CA ASN A 210 -7.14 -17.10 -1.66
C ASN A 210 -6.73 -17.96 -0.45
N ASP A 211 -5.73 -17.54 0.33
CA ASP A 211 -5.35 -18.19 1.58
C ASP A 211 -6.47 -18.06 2.62
N LYS A 212 -6.63 -19.08 3.49
CA LYS A 212 -7.63 -19.10 4.57
C LYS A 212 -7.44 -17.97 5.58
N ARG A 213 -6.22 -17.45 5.73
CA ARG A 213 -5.88 -16.32 6.61
C ARG A 213 -6.17 -14.97 5.99
N SER A 214 -6.56 -14.92 4.70
CA SER A 214 -6.72 -13.68 3.96
C SER A 214 -7.98 -12.91 4.39
N TYR A 215 -7.82 -11.60 4.60
CA TYR A 215 -8.91 -10.67 4.90
C TYR A 215 -8.60 -9.28 4.36
N THR A 216 -9.59 -8.41 4.32
CA THR A 216 -9.42 -6.98 4.00
C THR A 216 -9.74 -6.12 5.21
N LEU A 217 -8.99 -5.04 5.38
CA LEU A 217 -9.25 -4.09 6.47
C LEU A 217 -10.59 -3.38 6.25
N LEU A 218 -11.38 -3.22 7.33
CA LEU A 218 -12.66 -2.52 7.33
C LEU A 218 -13.64 -3.04 6.26
N ASP A 219 -13.69 -4.36 6.05
CA ASP A 219 -14.53 -4.99 5.01
C ASP A 219 -16.01 -4.60 5.10
N HIS A 220 -16.51 -4.34 6.31
CA HIS A 220 -17.89 -3.89 6.55
C HIS A 220 -18.24 -2.57 5.83
N LEU A 221 -17.26 -1.74 5.49
CA LEU A 221 -17.46 -0.49 4.73
C LEU A 221 -17.62 -0.72 3.22
N LYS A 222 -17.42 -1.94 2.73
CA LYS A 222 -17.58 -2.33 1.32
C LYS A 222 -16.83 -1.46 0.32
N THR A 223 -15.65 -1.00 0.71
CA THR A 223 -14.75 -0.20 -0.16
C THR A 223 -14.08 -1.05 -1.24
N ASN A 224 -14.16 -2.39 -1.13
CA ASN A 224 -13.52 -3.36 -2.03
C ASN A 224 -12.02 -3.07 -2.19
N SER A 225 -11.27 -3.31 -1.11
CA SER A 225 -9.82 -3.12 -1.07
C SER A 225 -9.09 -3.99 -2.09
N ASN A 226 -8.06 -3.44 -2.74
CA ASN A 226 -7.10 -4.18 -3.56
C ASN A 226 -5.79 -4.50 -2.78
N VAL A 227 -5.85 -4.38 -1.46
CA VAL A 227 -4.79 -4.83 -0.54
C VAL A 227 -5.39 -5.85 0.43
N TRP A 228 -4.82 -7.04 0.47
CA TRP A 228 -5.22 -8.13 1.35
C TRP A 228 -4.20 -8.31 2.46
N TYR A 229 -4.68 -8.74 3.61
CA TYR A 229 -3.87 -9.04 4.76
C TYR A 229 -4.02 -10.51 5.12
N LEU A 230 -2.91 -11.18 5.42
CA LEU A 230 -2.92 -12.51 6.01
C LEU A 230 -2.78 -12.38 7.52
N ALA A 231 -3.76 -12.90 8.24
CA ALA A 231 -3.80 -12.85 9.69
C ALA A 231 -2.55 -13.54 10.29
N LYS A 232 -2.06 -13.00 11.39
CA LYS A 232 -1.02 -13.63 12.18
C LYS A 232 -1.57 -14.92 12.78
N VAL A 233 -0.80 -16.01 12.64
CA VAL A 233 -1.10 -17.28 13.28
C VAL A 233 -0.65 -17.20 14.73
N ASP A 234 -1.56 -17.45 15.66
CA ASP A 234 -1.19 -17.62 17.05
C ASP A 234 -0.90 -19.11 17.29
N PRO A 235 0.34 -19.50 17.60
CA PRO A 235 0.71 -20.89 17.81
C PRO A 235 -0.08 -21.55 18.96
N ASP A 236 -0.52 -20.78 19.95
CA ASP A 236 -1.32 -21.29 21.07
C ASP A 236 -2.74 -21.69 20.61
N ILE A 237 -3.31 -20.98 19.62
CA ILE A 237 -4.61 -21.32 19.02
C ILE A 237 -4.51 -22.54 18.11
N GLU A 238 -3.43 -22.64 17.33
CA GLU A 238 -3.21 -23.75 16.41
C GLU A 238 -3.04 -25.07 17.18
N ALA A 239 -2.27 -25.06 18.28
CA ALA A 239 -2.15 -26.21 19.18
C ALA A 239 -3.51 -26.63 19.78
N CYS A 240 -4.38 -25.67 20.12
CA CYS A 240 -5.70 -25.93 20.65
C CYS A 240 -6.66 -26.53 19.58
N LEU A 241 -6.52 -26.16 18.32
CA LEU A 241 -7.32 -26.70 17.21
C LEU A 241 -6.88 -28.13 16.85
N LEU A 242 -5.58 -28.42 16.86
CA LEU A 242 -5.04 -29.77 16.64
C LEU A 242 -5.54 -30.73 17.75
N TYR A 243 -5.51 -30.32 19.02
CA TYR A 243 -6.03 -31.11 20.13
C TYR A 243 -7.53 -31.45 20.02
N LYS A 244 -8.32 -30.54 19.41
CA LYS A 244 -9.76 -30.79 19.20
C LYS A 244 -10.04 -31.78 18.05
N SER A 245 -9.16 -31.81 17.02
CA SER A 245 -9.32 -32.79 15.91
C SER A 245 -9.04 -34.20 16.36
N ASP A 246 -8.06 -34.41 17.24
CA ASP A 246 -7.68 -35.73 17.74
C ASP A 246 -8.67 -36.28 18.75
N ALA A 247 -9.43 -35.44 19.45
CA ALA A 247 -10.46 -35.84 20.41
C ALA A 247 -11.83 -36.17 19.78
N ALA A 248 -12.00 -35.95 18.46
CA ALA A 248 -13.24 -36.25 17.75
C ALA A 248 -13.22 -37.62 17.06
N ASP A 249 -12.07 -38.29 17.04
CA ASP A 249 -11.85 -39.61 16.41
C ASP A 249 -11.75 -40.78 17.42
N GLU A 250 -12.03 -40.54 18.74
CA GLU A 250 -12.26 -41.56 19.75
C GLU A 250 -13.78 -41.69 20.09
#